data_64b4dcb0a0346773061fc308db686551
#
_entry.id   64b4dcb0a0346773061fc308db686551
#
_cell.length_a   1.000
_cell.length_b   1.000
_cell.length_c   1.000
_cell.angle_alpha   90.00
_cell.angle_beta   90.00
_cell.angle_gamma   90.00
#
_symmetry.space_group_name_H-M   'P 1'
#
loop_
_entity.id
_entity.type
_entity.pdbx_description
1 polymer ?
#
loop_
_entity_poly.entity_id
_entity_poly.type
_entity_poly.pdbx_seq_one_letter_code
_entity_poly.pdbx_strand_id
1 'polypeptide(L)'
;TITYGLARTGLEQSSFIDHVKFPIIFLLKQVGILIPFLILSWLLVKKIKLNLKFKDKKLLFLLAINILPIVLMFLTSLISGSKIRTMWMTPFYLFFGALTVYLLQAQINLKKLKPFIVGFIFFFFLSPVLYAYVSISKDDKRTDYPGKEIAIKTQYAWNQQFSSTINVVLGDEWSAGNLSYHLNSRPIWEGVVEREKLDQLKDYMCLDNICVGAR
;
A
#
# COMPACT_ATOMS: atom_id res chain seq x y z
N THR A 1 -8.35 12.46 -10.05
CA THR A 1 -7.11 11.66 -9.99
C THR A 1 -6.00 12.31 -9.16
N ILE A 2 -5.77 13.63 -9.25
CA ILE A 2 -4.76 14.34 -8.45
C ILE A 2 -5.20 14.40 -6.99
N THR A 3 -6.45 14.77 -6.72
CA THR A 3 -7.07 14.80 -5.38
C THR A 3 -6.97 13.47 -4.64
N TYR A 4 -7.16 12.36 -5.34
CA TYR A 4 -6.98 11.02 -4.77
C TYR A 4 -5.54 10.75 -4.31
N GLY A 5 -4.56 11.15 -5.11
CA GLY A 5 -3.14 11.04 -4.76
C GLY A 5 -2.79 11.91 -3.54
N LEU A 6 -3.28 13.14 -3.49
CA LEU A 6 -3.05 14.09 -2.39
C LEU A 6 -3.66 13.58 -1.09
N ALA A 7 -4.91 13.16 -1.09
CA ALA A 7 -5.58 12.60 0.09
C ALA A 7 -4.88 11.35 0.63
N ARG A 8 -4.35 10.48 -0.25
CA ARG A 8 -3.66 9.25 0.16
C ARG A 8 -2.23 9.46 0.66
N THR A 9 -1.56 10.52 0.24
CA THR A 9 -0.21 10.87 0.69
C THR A 9 -0.21 11.75 1.94
N GLY A 10 -1.37 12.28 2.34
CA GLY A 10 -1.51 13.16 3.50
C GLY A 10 -0.94 14.56 3.29
N LEU A 11 -0.71 14.96 2.03
CA LEU A 11 -0.10 16.26 1.68
C LEU A 11 -0.98 17.45 2.06
N GLU A 12 -2.31 17.28 2.09
CA GLU A 12 -3.25 18.36 2.42
C GLU A 12 -3.23 18.77 3.89
N GLN A 13 -2.72 17.91 4.79
CA GLN A 13 -2.72 18.11 6.24
C GLN A 13 -1.32 17.87 6.85
N SER A 14 -0.25 18.02 6.08
CA SER A 14 1.11 17.75 6.57
C SER A 14 1.53 18.74 7.65
N SER A 15 1.89 18.21 8.82
CA SER A 15 2.54 18.94 9.90
C SER A 15 4.05 18.94 9.73
N PHE A 16 4.75 19.91 10.32
CA PHE A 16 6.23 19.94 10.33
C PHE A 16 6.84 18.62 10.88
N ILE A 17 6.17 17.99 11.83
CA ILE A 17 6.60 16.69 12.40
C ILE A 17 6.55 15.57 11.34
N ASP A 18 5.66 15.64 10.37
CA ASP A 18 5.48 14.63 9.33
C ASP A 18 6.67 14.57 8.38
N HIS A 19 7.38 15.68 8.16
CA HIS A 19 8.62 15.74 7.38
C HIS A 19 9.77 14.93 7.99
N VAL A 20 9.73 14.62 9.27
CA VAL A 20 10.73 13.76 9.95
C VAL A 20 10.16 12.37 10.22
N LYS A 21 8.93 12.29 10.69
CA LYS A 21 8.27 11.04 11.08
C LYS A 21 8.09 10.07 9.90
N PHE A 22 7.55 10.54 8.78
CA PHE A 22 7.26 9.65 7.66
C PHE A 22 8.50 9.10 6.96
N PRO A 23 9.57 9.88 6.69
CA PRO A 23 10.81 9.33 6.14
C PRO A 23 11.43 8.26 7.05
N ILE A 24 11.45 8.47 8.37
CA ILE A 24 11.99 7.49 9.32
C ILE A 24 11.16 6.21 9.31
N ILE A 25 9.83 6.33 9.39
CA ILE A 25 8.92 5.18 9.30
C ILE A 25 9.10 4.45 7.97
N PHE A 26 9.29 5.18 6.87
CA PHE A 26 9.57 4.61 5.57
C PHE A 26 10.84 3.75 5.61
N LEU A 27 11.97 4.28 6.08
CA LEU A 27 13.22 3.52 6.18
C LEU A 27 13.10 2.29 7.08
N LEU A 28 12.48 2.42 8.25
CA LEU A 28 12.25 1.29 9.15
C LEU A 28 11.44 0.17 8.48
N LYS A 29 10.43 0.52 7.71
CA LYS A 29 9.66 -0.45 6.94
C LYS A 29 10.47 -1.11 5.83
N GLN A 30 11.35 -0.36 5.14
CA GLN A 30 12.25 -0.94 4.14
C GLN A 30 13.19 -1.96 4.77
N VAL A 31 13.82 -1.63 5.91
CA VAL A 31 14.65 -2.57 6.66
C VAL A 31 13.82 -3.80 7.06
N GLY A 32 12.63 -3.61 7.59
CA GLY A 32 11.73 -4.71 8.00
C GLY A 32 11.43 -5.68 6.85
N ILE A 33 11.15 -5.17 5.64
CA ILE A 33 10.91 -6.01 4.45
C ILE A 33 12.17 -6.79 4.03
N LEU A 34 13.34 -6.19 4.20
CA LEU A 34 14.60 -6.82 3.83
C LEU A 34 15.12 -7.83 4.87
N ILE A 35 14.57 -7.86 6.10
CA ILE A 35 15.04 -8.78 7.16
C ILE A 35 15.14 -10.25 6.70
N PRO A 36 14.12 -10.87 6.09
CA PRO A 36 14.22 -12.26 5.64
C PRO A 36 15.35 -12.46 4.63
N PHE A 37 15.50 -11.52 3.69
CA PHE A 37 16.58 -11.54 2.72
C PHE A 37 17.98 -11.40 3.38
N LEU A 38 18.11 -10.50 4.35
CA LEU A 38 19.37 -10.28 5.09
C LEU A 38 19.74 -11.52 5.91
N ILE A 39 18.78 -12.17 6.57
CA ILE A 39 18.98 -13.42 7.31
C ILE A 39 19.45 -14.51 6.36
N LEU A 40 18.79 -14.71 5.23
CA LEU A 40 19.18 -15.71 4.23
C LEU A 40 20.58 -15.44 3.69
N SER A 41 20.91 -14.19 3.41
CA SER A 41 22.23 -13.79 2.94
C SER A 41 23.31 -14.08 4.00
N TRP A 42 23.02 -13.80 5.26
CA TRP A 42 23.92 -14.08 6.38
C TRP A 42 24.19 -15.58 6.59
N LEU A 43 23.18 -16.43 6.37
CA LEU A 43 23.33 -17.88 6.43
C LEU A 43 24.34 -18.42 5.40
N LEU A 44 24.52 -17.77 4.25
CA LEU A 44 25.44 -18.16 3.20
C LEU A 44 26.88 -17.68 3.41
N VAL A 45 27.08 -16.65 4.22
CA VAL A 45 28.37 -15.97 4.34
C VAL A 45 29.12 -16.45 5.59
N LYS A 46 30.43 -16.63 5.48
CA LYS A 46 31.30 -17.01 6.62
C LYS A 46 31.70 -15.81 7.45
N LYS A 47 32.08 -14.70 6.78
CA LYS A 47 32.44 -13.42 7.40
C LYS A 47 32.02 -12.30 6.50
N ILE A 48 31.41 -11.26 7.04
CA ILE A 48 31.01 -10.08 6.24
C ILE A 48 32.21 -9.13 6.15
N LYS A 49 32.84 -9.08 4.96
CA LYS A 49 33.85 -8.08 4.62
C LYS A 49 33.42 -7.36 3.38
N LEU A 50 32.86 -6.17 3.53
CA LEU A 50 32.45 -5.34 2.39
C LEU A 50 33.69 -4.67 1.80
N ASN A 51 34.03 -5.02 0.56
CA ASN A 51 35.10 -4.39 -0.20
C ASN A 51 34.49 -3.47 -1.27
N LEU A 52 34.20 -2.25 -0.88
CA LEU A 52 33.57 -1.26 -1.73
C LEU A 52 34.61 -0.58 -2.62
N LYS A 53 34.82 -1.09 -3.83
CA LYS A 53 35.67 -0.47 -4.85
C LYS A 53 34.84 0.52 -5.68
N PHE A 54 34.69 1.74 -5.21
CA PHE A 54 33.89 2.77 -5.90
C PHE A 54 34.38 3.16 -7.31
N LYS A 55 35.54 2.68 -7.75
CA LYS A 55 36.00 2.81 -9.15
C LYS A 55 35.39 1.76 -10.09
N ASP A 56 34.74 0.74 -9.53
CA ASP A 56 34.14 -0.33 -10.33
C ASP A 56 32.76 0.10 -10.85
N LYS A 57 32.67 0.27 -12.16
CA LYS A 57 31.44 0.69 -12.85
C LYS A 57 30.25 -0.27 -12.61
N LYS A 58 30.53 -1.59 -12.47
CA LYS A 58 29.48 -2.59 -12.20
C LYS A 58 28.90 -2.41 -10.80
N LEU A 59 29.77 -2.18 -9.81
CA LEU A 59 29.34 -1.90 -8.44
C LEU A 59 28.53 -0.60 -8.38
N LEU A 60 29.01 0.47 -9.02
CA LEU A 60 28.28 1.74 -9.06
C LEU A 60 26.91 1.60 -9.70
N PHE A 61 26.80 0.86 -10.79
CA PHE A 61 25.51 0.58 -11.45
C PHE A 61 24.56 -0.18 -10.52
N LEU A 62 25.04 -1.24 -9.85
CA LEU A 62 24.23 -2.02 -8.91
C LEU A 62 23.81 -1.19 -7.69
N LEU A 63 24.70 -0.35 -7.16
CA LEU A 63 24.37 0.57 -6.07
C LEU A 63 23.34 1.62 -6.53
N ALA A 64 23.52 2.20 -7.70
CA ALA A 64 22.60 3.20 -8.22
C ALA A 64 21.19 2.61 -8.36
N ILE A 65 21.04 1.45 -8.99
CA ILE A 65 19.70 0.86 -9.23
C ILE A 65 18.98 0.43 -7.95
N ASN A 66 19.74 0.05 -6.91
CA ASN A 66 19.16 -0.45 -5.65
C ASN A 66 19.01 0.65 -4.58
N ILE A 67 19.99 1.53 -4.44
CA ILE A 67 20.04 2.50 -3.34
C ILE A 67 19.44 3.86 -3.74
N LEU A 68 19.70 4.32 -4.97
CA LEU A 68 19.24 5.64 -5.42
C LEU A 68 17.71 5.80 -5.32
N PRO A 69 16.87 4.82 -5.72
CA PRO A 69 15.42 4.93 -5.53
C PRO A 69 15.00 5.10 -4.07
N ILE A 70 15.64 4.38 -3.14
CA ILE A 70 15.37 4.49 -1.70
C ILE A 70 15.71 5.90 -1.21
N VAL A 71 16.87 6.41 -1.60
CA VAL A 71 17.31 7.77 -1.23
C VAL A 71 16.38 8.83 -1.81
N LEU A 72 16.02 8.72 -3.09
CA LEU A 72 15.10 9.67 -3.73
C LEU A 72 13.72 9.67 -3.05
N MET A 73 13.17 8.51 -2.75
CA MET A 73 11.88 8.41 -2.05
C MET A 73 11.97 8.94 -0.61
N PHE A 74 13.06 8.68 0.08
CA PHE A 74 13.32 9.26 1.40
C PHE A 74 13.38 10.79 1.35
N LEU A 75 14.12 11.35 0.40
CA LEU A 75 14.22 12.80 0.20
C LEU A 75 12.86 13.41 -0.20
N THR A 76 12.11 12.75 -1.07
CA THR A 76 10.76 13.19 -1.43
C THR A 76 9.86 13.25 -0.19
N SER A 77 9.87 12.22 0.66
CA SER A 77 9.10 12.22 1.90
C SER A 77 9.56 13.31 2.88
N LEU A 78 10.88 13.53 2.99
CA LEU A 78 11.47 14.55 3.85
C LEU A 78 11.07 15.97 3.42
N ILE A 79 11.09 16.25 2.11
CA ILE A 79 10.79 17.58 1.56
C ILE A 79 9.29 17.85 1.57
N SER A 80 8.48 16.87 1.18
CA SER A 80 7.02 17.05 1.02
C SER A 80 6.20 16.74 2.27
N GLY A 81 6.77 16.10 3.30
CA GLY A 81 6.00 15.59 4.44
C GLY A 81 5.02 14.47 4.07
N SER A 82 5.17 13.85 2.89
CA SER A 82 4.23 12.87 2.38
C SER A 82 4.51 11.46 2.91
N LYS A 83 3.42 10.70 3.14
CA LYS A 83 3.48 9.30 3.54
C LYS A 83 3.68 8.40 2.33
N ILE A 84 4.88 7.88 2.15
CA ILE A 84 5.20 6.97 1.04
C ILE A 84 4.76 5.54 1.36
N ARG A 85 4.11 4.90 0.38
CA ARG A 85 3.69 3.51 0.51
C ARG A 85 4.85 2.57 0.20
N THR A 86 5.08 1.67 1.13
CA THR A 86 6.18 0.70 1.09
C THR A 86 6.17 -0.19 -0.17
N MET A 87 4.98 -0.55 -0.67
CA MET A 87 4.83 -1.40 -1.85
C MET A 87 5.37 -0.78 -3.13
N TRP A 88 5.53 0.54 -3.21
CA TRP A 88 6.10 1.19 -4.39
C TRP A 88 7.59 0.90 -4.56
N MET A 89 8.25 0.43 -3.50
CA MET A 89 9.67 0.06 -3.52
C MET A 89 9.93 -1.37 -4.00
N THR A 90 8.90 -2.23 -4.06
CA THR A 90 9.06 -3.66 -4.40
C THR A 90 9.84 -3.90 -5.70
N PRO A 91 9.61 -3.17 -6.81
CA PRO A 91 10.36 -3.38 -8.05
C PRO A 91 11.87 -3.12 -7.90
N PHE A 92 12.26 -2.21 -7.03
CA PHE A 92 13.66 -1.82 -6.83
C PHE A 92 14.45 -2.84 -6.01
N TYR A 93 13.78 -3.78 -5.34
CA TYR A 93 14.45 -4.86 -4.61
C TYR A 93 14.85 -6.05 -5.49
N LEU A 94 14.42 -6.07 -6.75
CA LEU A 94 14.70 -7.16 -7.67
C LEU A 94 16.21 -7.44 -7.81
N PHE A 95 17.02 -6.39 -7.82
CA PHE A 95 18.46 -6.48 -8.00
C PHE A 95 19.27 -6.54 -6.68
N PHE A 96 18.62 -6.54 -5.50
CA PHE A 96 19.33 -6.67 -4.22
C PHE A 96 20.08 -7.99 -4.09
N GLY A 97 19.54 -9.08 -4.65
CA GLY A 97 20.22 -10.36 -4.70
C GLY A 97 21.52 -10.27 -5.51
N ALA A 98 21.48 -9.65 -6.69
CA ALA A 98 22.66 -9.47 -7.53
C ALA A 98 23.71 -8.57 -6.85
N LEU A 99 23.29 -7.47 -6.22
CA LEU A 99 24.18 -6.60 -5.44
C LEU A 99 24.84 -7.38 -4.30
N THR A 100 24.08 -8.17 -3.55
CA THR A 100 24.59 -8.96 -2.41
C THR A 100 25.59 -10.00 -2.87
N VAL A 101 25.27 -10.73 -3.93
CA VAL A 101 26.22 -11.71 -4.52
C VAL A 101 27.49 -11.00 -4.99
N TYR A 102 27.36 -9.86 -5.64
CA TYR A 102 28.51 -9.09 -6.13
C TYR A 102 29.42 -8.61 -4.99
N LEU A 103 28.84 -8.12 -3.91
CA LEU A 103 29.58 -7.63 -2.73
C LEU A 103 30.22 -8.76 -1.92
N LEU A 104 29.57 -9.92 -1.86
CA LEU A 104 29.92 -11.01 -0.95
C LEU A 104 30.48 -12.25 -1.65
N GLN A 105 30.64 -12.22 -2.99
CA GLN A 105 31.02 -13.42 -3.80
C GLN A 105 32.24 -14.17 -3.25
N ALA A 106 33.27 -13.47 -2.79
CA ALA A 106 34.49 -14.08 -2.23
C ALA A 106 34.27 -14.72 -0.85
N GLN A 107 33.12 -14.55 -0.25
CA GLN A 107 32.82 -14.94 1.14
C GLN A 107 31.66 -15.92 1.21
N ILE A 108 30.99 -16.17 0.09
CA ILE A 108 29.90 -17.15 -0.02
C ILE A 108 30.49 -18.55 0.17
N ASN A 109 29.91 -19.28 1.11
CA ASN A 109 30.31 -20.64 1.39
C ASN A 109 29.23 -21.65 1.01
N LEU A 110 29.41 -22.32 -0.10
CA LEU A 110 28.46 -23.31 -0.62
C LEU A 110 28.23 -24.49 0.33
N LYS A 111 29.17 -24.77 1.28
CA LYS A 111 28.94 -25.78 2.34
C LYS A 111 27.79 -25.39 3.27
N LYS A 112 27.42 -24.11 3.32
CA LYS A 112 26.28 -23.59 4.08
C LYS A 112 24.96 -23.56 3.28
N LEU A 113 24.91 -24.18 2.10
CA LEU A 113 23.72 -24.19 1.27
C LEU A 113 22.54 -24.90 1.96
N LYS A 114 22.83 -25.97 2.76
CA LYS A 114 21.77 -26.68 3.50
C LYS A 114 21.00 -25.78 4.48
N PRO A 115 21.63 -25.05 5.42
CA PRO A 115 20.92 -24.13 6.29
C PRO A 115 20.24 -22.98 5.53
N PHE A 116 20.80 -22.53 4.41
CA PHE A 116 20.14 -21.55 3.54
C PHE A 116 18.84 -22.09 2.96
N ILE A 117 18.84 -23.30 2.40
CA ILE A 117 17.64 -23.92 1.82
C ILE A 117 16.57 -24.11 2.92
N VAL A 118 16.95 -24.59 4.10
CA VAL A 118 16.02 -24.74 5.23
C VAL A 118 15.41 -23.39 5.62
N GLY A 119 16.22 -22.34 5.75
CA GLY A 119 15.74 -21.00 6.02
C GLY A 119 14.83 -20.44 4.92
N PHE A 120 15.18 -20.69 3.66
CA PHE A 120 14.36 -20.28 2.52
C PHE A 120 12.97 -20.96 2.55
N ILE A 121 12.93 -22.28 2.75
CA ILE A 121 11.69 -23.05 2.86
C ILE A 121 10.86 -22.53 4.05
N PHE A 122 11.50 -22.27 5.19
CA PHE A 122 10.84 -21.70 6.36
C PHE A 122 10.15 -20.35 6.02
N PHE A 123 10.86 -19.39 5.45
CA PHE A 123 10.28 -18.10 5.07
C PHE A 123 9.23 -18.21 3.98
N PHE A 124 9.40 -19.14 3.04
CA PHE A 124 8.43 -19.40 1.97
C PHE A 124 7.07 -19.82 2.52
N PHE A 125 7.04 -20.69 3.53
CA PHE A 125 5.78 -21.11 4.17
C PHE A 125 5.31 -20.16 5.26
N LEU A 126 6.20 -19.46 5.92
CA LEU A 126 5.85 -18.50 6.99
C LEU A 126 4.93 -17.39 6.47
N SER A 127 5.23 -16.84 5.30
CA SER A 127 4.46 -15.73 4.72
C SER A 127 2.98 -16.07 4.49
N PRO A 128 2.61 -17.14 3.76
CA PRO A 128 1.21 -17.51 3.58
C PRO A 128 0.52 -17.93 4.90
N VAL A 129 1.24 -18.58 5.82
CA VAL A 129 0.70 -18.97 7.12
C VAL A 129 0.35 -17.73 7.96
N LEU A 130 1.26 -16.75 8.05
CA LEU A 130 0.99 -15.49 8.74
C LEU A 130 -0.16 -14.72 8.10
N TYR A 131 -0.21 -14.69 6.77
CA TYR A 131 -1.32 -14.06 6.05
C TYR A 131 -2.65 -14.76 6.35
N ALA A 132 -2.68 -16.08 6.31
CA ALA A 132 -3.87 -16.87 6.64
C ALA A 132 -4.31 -16.62 8.11
N TYR A 133 -3.37 -16.65 9.05
CA TYR A 133 -3.65 -16.36 10.47
C TYR A 133 -4.26 -14.97 10.66
N VAL A 134 -3.63 -13.92 10.12
CA VAL A 134 -4.14 -12.54 10.20
C VAL A 134 -5.49 -12.43 9.47
N SER A 135 -5.65 -13.17 8.37
CA SER A 135 -6.88 -13.19 7.61
C SER A 135 -8.04 -13.86 8.35
N ILE A 136 -7.79 -14.88 9.14
CA ILE A 136 -8.82 -15.57 9.94
C ILE A 136 -9.14 -14.80 11.23
N SER A 137 -8.12 -14.17 11.84
CA SER A 137 -8.24 -13.51 13.15
C SER A 137 -8.88 -12.12 13.10
N LYS A 138 -9.05 -11.52 11.92
CA LYS A 138 -9.66 -10.19 11.78
C LYS A 138 -11.05 -10.30 11.20
N ASP A 139 -12.04 -9.76 11.89
CA ASP A 139 -13.43 -9.73 11.45
C ASP A 139 -13.74 -8.55 10.52
N ASP A 140 -12.99 -7.44 10.61
CA ASP A 140 -13.19 -6.23 9.81
C ASP A 140 -12.31 -6.21 8.54
N LYS A 141 -12.53 -7.11 7.61
CA LYS A 141 -11.80 -7.10 6.34
C LYS A 141 -12.58 -6.36 5.26
N ARG A 142 -11.85 -5.67 4.41
CA ARG A 142 -12.44 -5.07 3.20
C ARG A 142 -13.07 -6.11 2.27
N THR A 143 -12.58 -7.35 2.29
CA THR A 143 -13.12 -8.47 1.51
C THR A 143 -14.49 -8.94 2.01
N ASP A 144 -14.79 -8.72 3.29
CA ASP A 144 -16.02 -9.16 3.93
C ASP A 144 -17.07 -8.03 3.99
N TYR A 145 -16.81 -6.91 3.31
CA TYR A 145 -17.72 -5.78 3.24
C TYR A 145 -19.03 -6.17 2.53
N PRO A 146 -20.18 -6.08 3.21
CA PRO A 146 -21.45 -6.56 2.69
C PRO A 146 -22.08 -5.58 1.68
N GLY A 147 -21.32 -5.17 0.66
CA GLY A 147 -21.70 -4.12 -0.28
C GLY A 147 -23.01 -4.39 -1.01
N LYS A 148 -23.27 -5.66 -1.35
CA LYS A 148 -24.53 -6.05 -1.99
C LYS A 148 -25.75 -5.91 -1.05
N GLU A 149 -25.59 -6.31 0.21
CA GLU A 149 -26.67 -6.19 1.20
C GLU A 149 -26.98 -4.73 1.52
N ILE A 150 -25.93 -3.89 1.65
CA ILE A 150 -26.06 -2.45 1.85
C ILE A 150 -26.80 -1.82 0.66
N ALA A 151 -26.43 -2.17 -0.57
CA ALA A 151 -27.09 -1.67 -1.76
C ALA A 151 -28.59 -2.04 -1.83
N ILE A 152 -28.93 -3.28 -1.46
CA ILE A 152 -30.33 -3.73 -1.42
C ILE A 152 -31.11 -2.93 -0.36
N LYS A 153 -30.55 -2.75 0.84
CA LYS A 153 -31.19 -1.96 1.90
C LYS A 153 -31.34 -0.49 1.52
N THR A 154 -30.31 0.09 0.90
CA THR A 154 -30.35 1.47 0.42
C THR A 154 -31.40 1.66 -0.67
N GLN A 155 -31.45 0.75 -1.65
CA GLN A 155 -32.46 0.80 -2.71
C GLN A 155 -33.87 0.63 -2.16
N TYR A 156 -34.06 -0.25 -1.19
CA TYR A 156 -35.36 -0.44 -0.54
C TYR A 156 -35.79 0.84 0.19
N ALA A 157 -34.91 1.42 1.01
CA ALA A 157 -35.20 2.66 1.74
C ALA A 157 -35.49 3.84 0.80
N TRP A 158 -34.74 3.92 -0.32
CA TRP A 158 -34.96 4.92 -1.35
C TRP A 158 -36.37 4.82 -1.97
N ASN A 159 -36.75 3.61 -2.37
CA ASN A 159 -38.05 3.36 -3.02
C ASN A 159 -39.26 3.61 -2.10
N GLN A 160 -39.03 3.64 -0.77
CA GLN A 160 -40.11 4.01 0.18
C GLN A 160 -40.36 5.52 0.24
N GLN A 161 -39.38 6.34 -0.14
CA GLN A 161 -39.44 7.79 0.00
C GLN A 161 -39.55 8.51 -1.36
N PHE A 162 -38.95 7.93 -2.39
CA PHE A 162 -38.78 8.55 -3.69
C PHE A 162 -39.18 7.60 -4.83
N SER A 163 -39.74 8.16 -5.90
CA SER A 163 -40.03 7.44 -7.14
C SER A 163 -38.95 7.62 -8.22
N SER A 164 -37.98 8.50 -7.96
CA SER A 164 -36.84 8.78 -8.84
C SER A 164 -35.79 7.69 -8.77
N THR A 165 -34.96 7.58 -9.82
CA THR A 165 -33.83 6.62 -9.84
C THR A 165 -32.59 7.24 -9.23
N ILE A 166 -31.91 6.49 -8.35
CA ILE A 166 -30.61 6.91 -7.81
C ILE A 166 -29.61 7.01 -8.96
N ASN A 167 -29.03 8.19 -9.19
CA ASN A 167 -28.03 8.43 -10.24
C ASN A 167 -26.73 9.05 -9.72
N VAL A 168 -26.69 9.46 -8.43
CA VAL A 168 -25.52 10.03 -7.77
C VAL A 168 -25.30 9.35 -6.43
N VAL A 169 -24.02 9.11 -6.08
CA VAL A 169 -23.58 8.69 -4.75
C VAL A 169 -22.46 9.60 -4.29
N LEU A 170 -22.59 10.11 -3.07
CA LEU A 170 -21.59 10.93 -2.38
C LEU A 170 -21.10 10.18 -1.12
N GLY A 171 -19.83 10.32 -0.80
CA GLY A 171 -19.23 9.70 0.39
C GLY A 171 -17.76 9.36 0.17
N ASP A 172 -17.17 8.63 1.10
CA ASP A 172 -15.81 8.16 0.95
C ASP A 172 -15.67 7.19 -0.24
N GLU A 173 -14.48 7.17 -0.82
CA GLU A 173 -14.19 6.40 -2.04
C GLU A 173 -14.51 4.91 -1.91
N TRP A 174 -14.29 4.32 -0.73
CA TRP A 174 -14.50 2.89 -0.54
C TRP A 174 -15.97 2.54 -0.41
N SER A 175 -16.68 3.15 0.55
CA SER A 175 -18.06 2.81 0.88
C SER A 175 -19.02 3.29 -0.22
N ALA A 176 -18.87 4.53 -0.68
CA ALA A 176 -19.69 5.09 -1.76
C ALA A 176 -19.40 4.42 -3.11
N GLY A 177 -18.12 4.09 -3.39
CA GLY A 177 -17.75 3.35 -4.60
C GLY A 177 -18.33 1.93 -4.63
N ASN A 178 -18.33 1.21 -3.50
CA ASN A 178 -18.98 -0.09 -3.39
C ASN A 178 -20.50 0.02 -3.58
N LEU A 179 -21.12 1.03 -2.97
CA LEU A 179 -22.56 1.26 -3.12
C LEU A 179 -22.93 1.56 -4.58
N SER A 180 -22.18 2.45 -5.23
CA SER A 180 -22.32 2.75 -6.67
C SER A 180 -22.17 1.48 -7.52
N TYR A 181 -21.22 0.62 -7.19
CA TYR A 181 -21.01 -0.64 -7.92
C TYR A 181 -22.15 -1.64 -7.74
N HIS A 182 -22.76 -1.74 -6.56
CA HIS A 182 -23.77 -2.76 -6.25
C HIS A 182 -25.20 -2.32 -6.51
N LEU A 183 -25.50 -1.01 -6.62
CA LEU A 183 -26.80 -0.51 -7.02
C LEU A 183 -27.09 -0.85 -8.49
N ASN A 184 -28.33 -1.25 -8.79
CA ASN A 184 -28.73 -1.62 -10.16
C ASN A 184 -28.61 -0.47 -11.16
N SER A 185 -28.89 0.75 -10.71
CA SER A 185 -28.80 1.97 -11.52
C SER A 185 -27.38 2.41 -11.85
N ARG A 186 -26.35 1.81 -11.17
CA ARG A 186 -24.92 2.18 -11.34
C ARG A 186 -24.68 3.69 -11.25
N PRO A 187 -25.10 4.33 -10.17
CA PRO A 187 -24.95 5.77 -10.00
C PRO A 187 -23.50 6.22 -10.05
N ILE A 188 -23.28 7.47 -10.44
CA ILE A 188 -21.94 8.06 -10.49
C ILE A 188 -21.51 8.45 -9.08
N TRP A 189 -20.29 8.07 -8.67
CA TRP A 189 -19.66 8.59 -7.46
C TRP A 189 -19.05 9.97 -7.73
N GLU A 190 -19.51 10.99 -6.99
CA GLU A 190 -19.10 12.39 -7.15
C GLU A 190 -18.24 12.93 -5.99
N GLY A 191 -17.60 12.03 -5.24
CA GLY A 191 -16.67 12.37 -4.17
C GLY A 191 -17.33 12.50 -2.81
N VAL A 192 -16.68 13.24 -1.90
CA VAL A 192 -17.15 13.41 -0.52
C VAL A 192 -18.46 14.20 -0.44
N VAL A 193 -19.18 13.99 0.66
CA VAL A 193 -20.43 14.71 0.93
C VAL A 193 -20.11 16.18 1.20
N GLU A 194 -20.60 17.05 0.33
CA GLU A 194 -20.50 18.50 0.44
C GLU A 194 -21.91 19.11 0.28
N ARG A 195 -22.20 20.15 1.03
CA ARG A 195 -23.54 20.77 1.03
C ARG A 195 -23.94 21.29 -0.34
N GLU A 196 -23.00 21.89 -1.05
CA GLU A 196 -23.22 22.41 -2.42
C GLU A 196 -23.62 21.32 -3.41
N LYS A 197 -23.13 20.09 -3.23
CA LYS A 197 -23.51 18.95 -4.08
C LYS A 197 -24.89 18.41 -3.73
N LEU A 198 -25.24 18.40 -2.44
CA LEU A 198 -26.57 17.99 -1.98
C LEU A 198 -27.66 18.95 -2.49
N ASP A 199 -27.38 20.25 -2.47
CA ASP A 199 -28.32 21.28 -2.93
C ASP A 199 -28.60 21.20 -4.45
N GLN A 200 -27.76 20.49 -5.22
CA GLN A 200 -27.94 20.23 -6.66
C GLN A 200 -28.80 18.99 -6.95
N LEU A 201 -29.14 18.22 -5.91
CA LEU A 201 -29.95 17.02 -6.07
C LEU A 201 -31.43 17.34 -5.83
N LYS A 202 -32.30 16.81 -6.70
CA LYS A 202 -33.74 16.93 -6.54
C LYS A 202 -34.25 16.17 -5.32
N ASP A 203 -33.81 14.92 -5.23
CA ASP A 203 -34.11 14.01 -4.13
C ASP A 203 -32.80 13.47 -3.58
N TYR A 204 -32.64 13.40 -2.27
CA TYR A 204 -31.48 12.77 -1.66
C TYR A 204 -31.80 12.15 -0.29
N MET A 205 -31.04 11.14 0.07
CA MET A 205 -31.09 10.46 1.36
C MET A 205 -29.66 10.17 1.81
N CYS A 206 -29.36 10.46 3.08
CA CYS A 206 -28.06 10.17 3.69
C CYS A 206 -28.18 9.07 4.73
N LEU A 207 -27.27 8.13 4.71
CA LEU A 207 -27.08 7.06 5.68
C LEU A 207 -25.64 7.17 6.18
N ASP A 208 -25.46 7.55 7.43
CA ASP A 208 -24.16 7.88 8.02
C ASP A 208 -23.39 8.91 7.14
N ASN A 209 -22.23 8.50 6.60
CA ASN A 209 -21.36 9.35 5.79
C ASN A 209 -21.54 9.13 4.28
N ILE A 210 -22.60 8.47 3.85
CA ILE A 210 -22.90 8.21 2.44
C ILE A 210 -24.26 8.81 2.12
N CYS A 211 -24.33 9.57 1.04
CA CYS A 211 -25.58 10.09 0.52
C CYS A 211 -25.83 9.55 -0.90
N VAL A 212 -27.06 9.19 -1.17
CA VAL A 212 -27.52 8.81 -2.50
C VAL A 212 -28.52 9.84 -2.97
N GLY A 213 -28.58 10.09 -4.27
CA GLY A 213 -29.45 11.11 -4.79
C GLY A 213 -29.85 10.92 -6.26
N ALA A 214 -30.84 11.71 -6.65
CA ALA A 214 -31.33 11.86 -8.01
C ALA A 214 -31.27 13.33 -8.44
N ARG A 215 -30.90 13.54 -9.68
CA ARG A 215 -30.97 14.85 -10.36
C ARG A 215 -32.20 14.96 -11.24
#